data_4fa48bca64beb0d26f69b293a2b03951
#
_entry.id   4fa48bca64beb0d26f69b293a2b03951
#
_cell.length_a   1.000
_cell.length_b   1.000
_cell.length_c   1.000
_cell.angle_alpha   90.00
_cell.angle_beta   90.00
_cell.angle_gamma   90.00
#
_symmetry.space_group_name_H-M   'P 1'
#
loop_
_entity.id
_entity.type
_entity.pdbx_description
1 polymer ?
#
loop_
_entity_poly.entity_id
_entity_poly.type
_entity_poly.pdbx_seq_one_letter_code
_entity_poly.pdbx_strand_id
1 'polypeptide(L)'
;MPEPRLSPIPIDMRLLGPVRLVVGGRRLRLSGHRTQTILAVLAVERGVAVSPQHLGRRVWDDEPPPTYRSSLQNQIARIRAAIRAAGVSDTDLLRTESGCYRLLLRPGECDLHRFTEARTEAVMARDRGDYEGASGAFRRALAEWSGDALAGLPAARFVDGFRVRMEEERRQTVIDRIDMDIACGRAREVIGELRVMTGESPTGVAVWSRYVTALYLGDRAEDAAGACRVILDRLHDQGMDAPQELRALQERILRHESLPGIPVSGSTVPDGERPTLQESLSAIMLASDDGQVIAVTEAGVSIGRGVGNDLRLADPKISRRHARVDCDGERAHIADLGSANGVYVNDRRITSATPLEPGDTIRLGSTVLKVRLSEPDR
;
A
#
# COMPACT_ATOMS: atom_id res chain seq x y z
N MET A 1 37.14 -30.94 7.47
CA MET A 1 37.14 -29.47 7.28
C MET A 1 35.82 -29.10 6.66
N PRO A 2 35.01 -28.21 7.27
CA PRO A 2 33.77 -27.76 6.63
C PRO A 2 34.14 -26.89 5.41
N GLU A 3 33.56 -27.22 4.25
CA GLU A 3 33.67 -26.41 3.05
C GLU A 3 33.26 -24.96 3.33
N PRO A 4 34.01 -23.97 2.80
CA PRO A 4 33.57 -22.56 2.94
C PRO A 4 32.26 -22.41 2.20
N ARG A 5 31.16 -22.12 2.95
CA ARG A 5 29.88 -21.70 2.38
C ARG A 5 30.15 -20.41 1.63
N LEU A 6 30.26 -20.50 0.30
CA LEU A 6 30.28 -19.34 -0.57
C LEU A 6 29.06 -18.48 -0.20
N SER A 7 29.31 -17.22 0.19
CA SER A 7 28.24 -16.26 0.46
C SER A 7 27.33 -16.21 -0.77
N PRO A 8 26.00 -16.25 -0.59
CA PRO A 8 25.10 -16.27 -1.72
C PRO A 8 25.32 -15.02 -2.60
N ILE A 9 25.36 -15.22 -3.92
CA ILE A 9 25.49 -14.12 -4.88
C ILE A 9 24.36 -13.12 -4.61
N PRO A 10 24.64 -11.82 -4.36
CA PRO A 10 23.62 -10.84 -4.08
C PRO A 10 22.72 -10.61 -5.30
N ILE A 11 21.41 -10.60 -5.05
CA ILE A 11 20.37 -10.34 -6.05
C ILE A 11 19.65 -9.06 -5.65
N ASP A 12 19.34 -8.21 -6.62
CA ASP A 12 18.54 -6.99 -6.40
C ASP A 12 17.58 -6.79 -7.58
N MET A 13 16.28 -6.97 -7.28
CA MET A 13 15.19 -6.71 -8.21
C MET A 13 14.67 -5.29 -8.00
N ARG A 14 14.63 -4.50 -9.08
CA ARG A 14 14.17 -3.10 -9.05
C ARG A 14 12.87 -2.94 -9.83
N LEU A 15 11.87 -2.37 -9.17
CA LEU A 15 10.54 -2.06 -9.70
C LEU A 15 10.13 -0.60 -9.46
N LEU A 16 10.70 0.03 -8.43
CA LEU A 16 10.45 1.44 -8.06
C LEU A 16 11.39 2.37 -8.84
N GLY A 17 11.35 2.23 -10.14
CA GLY A 17 12.16 2.85 -11.16
C GLY A 17 12.15 2.00 -12.43
N PRO A 18 13.16 2.12 -13.31
CA PRO A 18 13.31 1.22 -14.44
C PRO A 18 13.47 -0.23 -13.99
N VAL A 19 12.69 -1.14 -14.59
CA VAL A 19 12.74 -2.58 -14.25
C VAL A 19 14.15 -3.14 -14.50
N ARG A 20 14.77 -3.67 -13.45
CA ARG A 20 16.12 -4.22 -13.50
C ARG A 20 16.25 -5.42 -12.58
N LEU A 21 17.00 -6.42 -13.03
CA LEU A 21 17.48 -7.51 -12.19
C LEU A 21 19.00 -7.43 -12.17
N VAL A 22 19.56 -7.26 -10.99
CA VAL A 22 21.01 -7.18 -10.75
C VAL A 22 21.43 -8.45 -10.01
N VAL A 23 22.47 -9.10 -10.47
CA VAL A 23 23.01 -10.34 -9.90
C VAL A 23 24.52 -10.19 -9.76
N GLY A 24 25.04 -10.37 -8.55
CA GLY A 24 26.47 -10.19 -8.29
C GLY A 24 26.99 -8.79 -8.66
N GLY A 25 26.17 -7.75 -8.51
CA GLY A 25 26.51 -6.37 -8.89
C GLY A 25 26.42 -6.08 -10.39
N ARG A 26 26.07 -7.06 -11.23
CA ARG A 26 25.95 -6.89 -12.68
C ARG A 26 24.47 -6.85 -13.09
N ARG A 27 24.09 -5.80 -13.83
CA ARG A 27 22.75 -5.72 -14.43
C ARG A 27 22.59 -6.79 -15.50
N LEU A 28 21.54 -7.62 -15.37
CA LEU A 28 21.15 -8.58 -16.40
C LEU A 28 20.60 -7.86 -17.64
N ARG A 29 21.09 -8.24 -18.81
CA ARG A 29 20.59 -7.74 -20.09
C ARG A 29 19.30 -8.49 -20.44
N LEU A 30 18.18 -7.92 -20.05
CA LEU A 30 16.85 -8.43 -20.36
C LEU A 30 16.28 -7.61 -21.51
N SER A 31 16.43 -8.12 -22.73
CA SER A 31 15.92 -7.44 -23.92
C SER A 31 14.41 -7.65 -24.08
N GLY A 32 13.71 -6.55 -24.38
CA GLY A 32 12.28 -6.53 -24.68
C GLY A 32 11.39 -6.31 -23.45
N HIS A 33 10.39 -5.44 -23.63
CA HIS A 33 9.44 -5.06 -22.59
C HIS A 33 8.65 -6.26 -22.03
N ARG A 34 8.29 -7.25 -22.84
CA ARG A 34 7.57 -8.45 -22.35
C ARG A 34 8.36 -9.24 -21.33
N THR A 35 9.68 -9.41 -21.53
CA THR A 35 10.55 -10.07 -20.57
C THR A 35 10.59 -9.32 -19.24
N GLN A 36 10.70 -7.99 -19.30
CA GLN A 36 10.70 -7.13 -18.13
C GLN A 36 9.32 -7.13 -17.42
N THR A 37 8.21 -7.12 -18.19
CA THR A 37 6.84 -7.21 -17.62
C THR A 37 6.64 -8.54 -16.90
N ILE A 38 7.10 -9.67 -17.47
CA ILE A 38 7.01 -10.99 -16.81
C ILE A 38 7.73 -10.96 -15.47
N LEU A 39 8.96 -10.43 -15.42
CA LEU A 39 9.71 -10.32 -14.17
C LEU A 39 9.01 -9.40 -13.17
N ALA A 40 8.47 -8.27 -13.62
CA ALA A 40 7.75 -7.35 -12.77
C ALA A 40 6.51 -8.04 -12.15
N VAL A 41 5.70 -8.74 -12.96
CA VAL A 41 4.53 -9.50 -12.46
C VAL A 41 4.96 -10.52 -11.41
N LEU A 42 5.98 -11.34 -11.73
CA LEU A 42 6.46 -12.37 -10.81
C LEU A 42 7.04 -11.81 -9.49
N ALA A 43 7.71 -10.66 -9.56
CA ALA A 43 8.28 -10.00 -8.38
C ALA A 43 7.18 -9.40 -7.49
N VAL A 44 6.14 -8.81 -8.09
CA VAL A 44 4.97 -8.26 -7.37
C VAL A 44 4.22 -9.35 -6.62
N GLU A 45 4.15 -10.55 -7.15
CA GLU A 45 3.46 -11.71 -6.52
C GLU A 45 4.27 -12.36 -5.37
N ARG A 46 5.40 -11.75 -4.97
CA ARG A 46 6.16 -12.10 -3.75
C ARG A 46 6.41 -13.61 -3.54
N GLY A 47 6.84 -14.30 -4.58
CA GLY A 47 7.14 -15.73 -4.50
C GLY A 47 5.89 -16.63 -4.55
N VAL A 48 4.72 -16.12 -4.86
CA VAL A 48 3.55 -16.93 -5.19
C VAL A 48 3.70 -17.51 -6.60
N ALA A 49 3.26 -18.76 -6.79
CA ALA A 49 3.31 -19.41 -8.11
C ALA A 49 2.25 -18.81 -9.04
N VAL A 50 2.68 -18.30 -10.20
CA VAL A 50 1.82 -17.62 -11.18
C VAL A 50 1.56 -18.52 -12.38
N SER A 51 0.29 -18.72 -12.71
CA SER A 51 -0.08 -19.55 -13.87
C SER A 51 0.28 -18.87 -15.19
N PRO A 52 0.59 -19.65 -16.26
CA PRO A 52 0.80 -19.11 -17.60
C PRO A 52 -0.35 -18.26 -18.10
N GLN A 53 -1.59 -18.60 -17.72
CA GLN A 53 -2.78 -17.86 -18.10
C GLN A 53 -2.81 -16.48 -17.43
N HIS A 54 -2.49 -16.40 -16.14
CA HIS A 54 -2.41 -15.13 -15.40
C HIS A 54 -1.29 -14.23 -15.98
N LEU A 55 -0.09 -14.79 -16.20
CA LEU A 55 0.99 -14.07 -16.88
C LEU A 55 0.60 -13.58 -18.28
N GLY A 56 -0.09 -14.44 -19.03
CA GLY A 56 -0.60 -14.08 -20.36
C GLY A 56 -1.48 -12.85 -20.32
N ARG A 57 -2.47 -12.81 -19.43
CA ARG A 57 -3.36 -11.64 -19.28
C ARG A 57 -2.59 -10.37 -18.91
N ARG A 58 -1.66 -10.45 -17.94
CA ARG A 58 -0.87 -9.29 -17.48
C ARG A 58 0.09 -8.75 -18.54
N VAL A 59 0.68 -9.64 -19.38
CA VAL A 59 1.69 -9.30 -20.38
C VAL A 59 1.09 -8.84 -21.71
N TRP A 60 -0.11 -9.32 -22.06
CA TRP A 60 -0.83 -9.00 -23.30
C TRP A 60 -2.14 -8.24 -23.08
N ASP A 61 -2.27 -7.56 -21.96
CA ASP A 61 -3.37 -6.64 -21.64
C ASP A 61 -4.77 -7.27 -21.74
N ASP A 62 -4.92 -8.47 -21.16
CA ASP A 62 -6.11 -9.32 -21.19
C ASP A 62 -6.47 -9.95 -22.57
N GLU A 63 -5.73 -9.63 -23.63
CA GLU A 63 -5.92 -10.16 -24.99
C GLU A 63 -4.71 -10.98 -25.46
N PRO A 64 -4.37 -12.11 -24.81
CA PRO A 64 -3.25 -12.92 -25.23
C PRO A 64 -3.51 -13.59 -26.57
N PRO A 65 -2.57 -13.52 -27.55
CA PRO A 65 -2.73 -14.18 -28.84
C PRO A 65 -2.76 -15.70 -28.65
N PRO A 66 -3.30 -16.49 -29.59
CA PRO A 66 -3.37 -17.96 -29.47
C PRO A 66 -2.00 -18.61 -29.14
N THR A 67 -0.92 -18.00 -29.64
CA THR A 67 0.47 -18.48 -29.45
C THR A 67 1.15 -17.93 -28.18
N TYR A 68 0.41 -17.29 -27.26
CA TYR A 68 1.02 -16.64 -26.10
C TYR A 68 1.82 -17.62 -25.20
N ARG A 69 1.38 -18.89 -25.09
CA ARG A 69 2.05 -19.88 -24.25
C ARG A 69 3.46 -20.18 -24.75
N SER A 70 3.66 -20.38 -26.04
CA SER A 70 4.99 -20.60 -26.62
C SER A 70 5.86 -19.34 -26.54
N SER A 71 5.25 -18.16 -26.78
CA SER A 71 5.94 -16.88 -26.57
C SER A 71 6.39 -16.71 -25.12
N LEU A 72 5.52 -17.01 -24.14
CA LEU A 72 5.85 -16.96 -22.71
C LEU A 72 7.00 -17.90 -22.35
N GLN A 73 6.95 -19.14 -22.82
CA GLN A 73 8.03 -20.12 -22.61
C GLN A 73 9.37 -19.61 -23.15
N ASN A 74 9.37 -19.01 -24.34
CA ASN A 74 10.56 -18.41 -24.93
C ASN A 74 11.11 -17.23 -24.09
N GLN A 75 10.23 -16.37 -23.53
CA GLN A 75 10.66 -15.29 -22.65
C GLN A 75 11.24 -15.82 -21.33
N ILE A 76 10.59 -16.83 -20.72
CA ILE A 76 11.10 -17.50 -19.51
C ILE A 76 12.47 -18.16 -19.78
N ALA A 77 12.63 -18.83 -20.94
CA ALA A 77 13.93 -19.41 -21.31
C ALA A 77 15.03 -18.35 -21.46
N ARG A 78 14.72 -17.16 -22.01
CA ARG A 78 15.66 -16.02 -22.07
C ARG A 78 16.03 -15.50 -20.70
N ILE A 79 15.06 -15.34 -19.80
CA ILE A 79 15.33 -14.92 -18.40
C ILE A 79 16.27 -15.92 -17.73
N ARG A 80 15.98 -17.22 -17.84
CA ARG A 80 16.81 -18.29 -17.28
C ARG A 80 18.22 -18.29 -17.86
N ALA A 81 18.35 -18.13 -19.16
CA ALA A 81 19.67 -18.03 -19.80
C ALA A 81 20.48 -16.84 -19.26
N ALA A 82 19.84 -15.68 -19.06
CA ALA A 82 20.49 -14.52 -18.49
C ALA A 82 20.91 -14.74 -17.01
N ILE A 83 20.08 -15.40 -16.21
CA ILE A 83 20.39 -15.76 -14.82
C ILE A 83 21.61 -16.71 -14.77
N ARG A 84 21.60 -17.77 -15.57
CA ARG A 84 22.74 -18.72 -15.65
C ARG A 84 24.03 -18.03 -16.09
N ALA A 85 23.94 -17.12 -17.06
CA ALA A 85 25.11 -16.36 -17.54
C ALA A 85 25.69 -15.43 -16.45
N ALA A 86 24.92 -15.10 -15.41
CA ALA A 86 25.37 -14.35 -14.23
C ALA A 86 25.90 -15.25 -13.10
N GLY A 87 26.00 -16.56 -13.31
CA GLY A 87 26.55 -17.51 -12.35
C GLY A 87 25.57 -17.97 -11.25
N VAL A 88 24.29 -17.73 -11.41
CA VAL A 88 23.24 -18.18 -10.49
C VAL A 88 22.46 -19.33 -11.11
N SER A 89 22.10 -20.32 -10.30
CA SER A 89 21.18 -21.38 -10.72
C SER A 89 19.80 -20.77 -11.07
N ASP A 90 19.37 -20.95 -12.30
CA ASP A 90 18.08 -20.41 -12.74
C ASP A 90 16.90 -21.06 -12.03
N THR A 91 17.02 -22.31 -11.61
CA THR A 91 15.98 -23.02 -10.83
C THR A 91 15.87 -22.51 -9.40
N ASP A 92 16.93 -21.92 -8.85
CA ASP A 92 16.91 -21.36 -7.50
C ASP A 92 16.24 -19.96 -7.47
N LEU A 93 16.26 -19.25 -8.60
CA LEU A 93 15.66 -17.92 -8.71
C LEU A 93 14.31 -17.92 -9.45
N LEU A 94 14.18 -18.67 -10.55
CA LEU A 94 12.96 -18.75 -11.36
C LEU A 94 12.52 -20.19 -11.55
N ARG A 95 11.67 -20.66 -10.66
CA ARG A 95 11.21 -22.06 -10.61
C ARG A 95 9.95 -22.28 -11.45
N THR A 96 9.80 -23.51 -11.96
CA THR A 96 8.53 -23.98 -12.50
C THR A 96 8.01 -25.09 -11.60
N GLU A 97 6.82 -24.91 -11.04
CA GLU A 97 6.14 -25.85 -10.15
C GLU A 97 4.73 -26.09 -10.69
N SER A 98 4.37 -27.34 -10.96
CA SER A 98 3.02 -27.72 -11.48
C SER A 98 2.56 -26.87 -12.68
N GLY A 99 3.50 -26.52 -13.58
CA GLY A 99 3.22 -25.69 -14.75
C GLY A 99 3.08 -24.19 -14.50
N CYS A 100 3.22 -23.73 -13.26
CA CYS A 100 3.26 -22.32 -12.86
C CYS A 100 4.69 -21.81 -12.70
N TYR A 101 4.90 -20.50 -12.80
CA TYR A 101 6.20 -19.86 -12.64
C TYR A 101 6.27 -19.11 -11.30
N ARG A 102 7.43 -19.19 -10.64
CA ARG A 102 7.65 -18.58 -9.34
C ARG A 102 9.02 -17.94 -9.29
N LEU A 103 9.07 -16.65 -8.96
CA LEU A 103 10.32 -15.93 -8.73
C LEU A 103 10.62 -15.95 -7.23
N LEU A 104 11.76 -16.55 -6.87
CA LEU A 104 12.19 -16.73 -5.49
C LEU A 104 13.20 -15.64 -5.12
N LEU A 105 12.72 -14.55 -4.54
CA LEU A 105 13.53 -13.49 -3.98
C LEU A 105 13.55 -13.64 -2.46
N ARG A 106 14.72 -13.48 -1.86
CA ARG A 106 14.88 -13.46 -0.40
C ARG A 106 14.41 -12.11 0.16
N PRO A 107 14.12 -12.03 1.45
CA PRO A 107 13.91 -10.74 2.11
C PRO A 107 15.06 -9.79 1.78
N GLY A 108 14.75 -8.56 1.44
CA GLY A 108 15.73 -7.54 1.07
C GLY A 108 16.24 -7.58 -0.39
N GLU A 109 15.87 -8.56 -1.22
CA GLU A 109 16.31 -8.66 -2.63
C GLU A 109 15.39 -7.93 -3.62
N CYS A 110 14.36 -7.20 -3.16
CA CYS A 110 13.47 -6.40 -4.00
C CYS A 110 13.20 -5.04 -3.38
N ASP A 111 13.38 -3.97 -4.15
CA ASP A 111 13.11 -2.60 -3.70
C ASP A 111 11.65 -2.38 -3.25
N LEU A 112 10.67 -2.94 -3.97
CA LEU A 112 9.27 -2.90 -3.57
C LEU A 112 9.04 -3.54 -2.19
N HIS A 113 9.70 -4.66 -1.91
CA HIS A 113 9.56 -5.34 -0.63
C HIS A 113 10.21 -4.51 0.48
N ARG A 114 11.44 -4.00 0.27
CA ARG A 114 12.12 -3.12 1.24
C ARG A 114 11.34 -1.84 1.50
N PHE A 115 10.75 -1.23 0.46
CA PHE A 115 9.85 -0.08 0.60
C PHE A 115 8.67 -0.40 1.51
N THR A 116 7.97 -1.52 1.26
CA THR A 116 6.79 -1.92 2.03
C THR A 116 7.17 -2.26 3.49
N GLU A 117 8.26 -3.00 3.69
CA GLU A 117 8.76 -3.37 5.02
C GLU A 117 9.17 -2.13 5.83
N ALA A 118 9.89 -1.19 5.22
CA ALA A 118 10.29 0.05 5.88
C ALA A 118 9.09 0.95 6.21
N ARG A 119 8.05 0.99 5.36
CA ARG A 119 6.80 1.69 5.69
C ARG A 119 6.07 1.05 6.87
N THR A 120 5.99 -0.27 6.90
CA THR A 120 5.37 -0.99 8.03
C THR A 120 6.12 -0.72 9.32
N GLU A 121 7.46 -0.79 9.28
CA GLU A 121 8.31 -0.42 10.43
C GLU A 121 8.05 1.01 10.90
N ALA A 122 7.93 1.95 9.96
CA ALA A 122 7.67 3.36 10.26
C ALA A 122 6.31 3.57 10.94
N VAL A 123 5.25 2.92 10.45
CA VAL A 123 3.92 2.97 11.06
C VAL A 123 3.95 2.40 12.48
N MET A 124 4.57 1.24 12.68
CA MET A 124 4.72 0.65 14.02
C MET A 124 5.53 1.54 14.98
N ALA A 125 6.57 2.24 14.49
CA ALA A 125 7.35 3.18 15.30
C ALA A 125 6.50 4.39 15.68
N ARG A 126 5.76 4.97 14.72
CA ARG A 126 4.82 6.07 14.95
C ARG A 126 3.78 5.72 16.01
N ASP A 127 3.17 4.54 15.90
CA ASP A 127 2.09 4.11 16.81
C ASP A 127 2.61 3.85 18.25
N ARG A 128 3.90 3.61 18.40
CA ARG A 128 4.59 3.58 19.71
C ARG A 128 5.06 4.97 20.22
N GLY A 129 4.82 6.04 19.45
CA GLY A 129 5.30 7.39 19.75
C GLY A 129 6.79 7.62 19.45
N ASP A 130 7.47 6.70 18.79
CA ASP A 130 8.85 6.85 18.33
C ASP A 130 8.86 7.59 16.96
N TYR A 131 8.61 8.89 17.01
CA TYR A 131 8.53 9.72 15.79
C TYR A 131 9.87 9.85 15.08
N GLU A 132 10.98 9.80 15.80
CA GLU A 132 12.32 9.83 15.20
C GLU A 132 12.60 8.55 14.41
N GLY A 133 12.35 7.39 15.02
CA GLY A 133 12.45 6.09 14.37
C GLY A 133 11.52 5.98 13.16
N ALA A 134 10.28 6.48 13.29
CA ALA A 134 9.30 6.50 12.20
C ALA A 134 9.77 7.37 11.03
N SER A 135 10.24 8.61 11.28
CA SER A 135 10.79 9.48 10.23
C SER A 135 11.96 8.81 9.51
N GLY A 136 12.89 8.20 10.27
CA GLY A 136 14.02 7.47 9.72
C GLY A 136 13.59 6.30 8.82
N ALA A 137 12.60 5.52 9.24
CA ALA A 137 12.07 4.40 8.48
C ALA A 137 11.34 4.85 7.20
N PHE A 138 10.52 5.91 7.25
CA PHE A 138 9.91 6.49 6.05
C PHE A 138 10.96 7.02 5.06
N ARG A 139 12.04 7.64 5.55
CA ARG A 139 13.16 8.07 4.68
C ARG A 139 13.84 6.88 4.01
N ARG A 140 14.05 5.77 4.72
CA ARG A 140 14.58 4.53 4.12
C ARG A 140 13.63 3.98 3.04
N ALA A 141 12.33 3.97 3.31
CA ALA A 141 11.34 3.56 2.32
C ALA A 141 11.42 4.41 1.04
N LEU A 142 11.42 5.74 1.17
CA LEU A 142 11.50 6.65 0.04
C LEU A 142 12.83 6.55 -0.73
N ALA A 143 13.93 6.17 -0.08
CA ALA A 143 15.23 5.97 -0.72
C ALA A 143 15.28 4.75 -1.68
N GLU A 144 14.29 3.85 -1.63
CA GLU A 144 14.20 2.74 -2.57
C GLU A 144 13.75 3.18 -3.98
N TRP A 145 13.20 4.37 -4.10
CA TRP A 145 12.74 4.91 -5.38
C TRP A 145 13.88 5.49 -6.19
N SER A 146 13.96 5.06 -7.46
CA SER A 146 14.97 5.53 -8.43
C SER A 146 14.35 6.18 -9.67
N GLY A 147 13.06 6.50 -9.62
CA GLY A 147 12.27 7.08 -10.70
C GLY A 147 10.83 6.59 -10.65
N ASP A 148 10.08 6.76 -11.73
CA ASP A 148 8.70 6.28 -11.84
C ASP A 148 8.66 4.75 -11.78
N ALA A 149 7.70 4.20 -11.06
CA ALA A 149 7.53 2.75 -10.95
C ALA A 149 7.39 2.11 -12.34
N LEU A 150 8.09 1.00 -12.58
CA LEU A 150 8.12 0.30 -13.87
C LEU A 150 8.49 1.22 -15.05
N ALA A 151 9.36 2.21 -14.84
CA ALA A 151 9.79 3.12 -15.89
C ALA A 151 10.38 2.35 -17.09
N GLY A 152 10.05 2.80 -18.31
CA GLY A 152 10.48 2.19 -19.56
C GLY A 152 9.60 1.01 -20.03
N LEU A 153 8.61 0.56 -19.26
CA LEU A 153 7.59 -0.35 -19.78
C LEU A 153 6.51 0.43 -20.53
N PRO A 154 5.96 -0.13 -21.63
CA PRO A 154 4.84 0.50 -22.34
C PRO A 154 3.58 0.51 -21.45
N ALA A 155 2.66 1.42 -21.76
CA ALA A 155 1.35 1.48 -21.13
C ALA A 155 0.60 0.16 -21.34
N ALA A 156 0.03 -0.36 -20.26
CA ALA A 156 -0.80 -1.57 -20.22
C ALA A 156 -1.53 -1.56 -18.86
N ARG A 157 -2.68 -2.21 -18.75
CA ARG A 157 -3.51 -2.21 -17.52
C ARG A 157 -2.73 -2.57 -16.27
N PHE A 158 -1.91 -3.61 -16.35
CA PHE A 158 -1.05 -3.99 -15.21
C PHE A 158 -0.05 -2.88 -14.86
N VAL A 159 0.64 -2.35 -15.86
CA VAL A 159 1.70 -1.34 -15.67
C VAL A 159 1.11 -0.05 -15.13
N ASP A 160 0.02 0.43 -15.74
CA ASP A 160 -0.61 1.70 -15.36
C ASP A 160 -1.29 1.59 -13.99
N GLY A 161 -1.98 0.49 -13.72
CA GLY A 161 -2.57 0.22 -12.41
C GLY A 161 -1.53 0.11 -11.30
N PHE A 162 -0.38 -0.51 -11.59
CA PHE A 162 0.74 -0.57 -10.65
C PHE A 162 1.35 0.82 -10.39
N ARG A 163 1.60 1.61 -11.46
CA ARG A 163 2.12 2.98 -11.34
C ARG A 163 1.24 3.87 -10.49
N VAL A 164 -0.05 3.91 -10.78
CA VAL A 164 -1.03 4.74 -10.04
C VAL A 164 -1.02 4.37 -8.55
N ARG A 165 -1.08 3.07 -8.24
CA ARG A 165 -1.04 2.61 -6.85
C ARG A 165 0.26 2.99 -6.15
N MET A 166 1.38 2.73 -6.80
CA MET A 166 2.70 2.98 -6.19
C MET A 166 2.99 4.46 -6.02
N GLU A 167 2.54 5.33 -6.93
CA GLU A 167 2.69 6.77 -6.80
C GLU A 167 1.83 7.31 -5.65
N GLU A 168 0.61 6.78 -5.46
CA GLU A 168 -0.22 7.13 -4.31
C GLU A 168 0.44 6.68 -2.99
N GLU A 169 1.00 5.45 -2.95
CA GLU A 169 1.73 4.97 -1.77
C GLU A 169 2.99 5.81 -1.49
N ARG A 170 3.72 6.23 -2.53
CA ARG A 170 4.86 7.12 -2.41
C ARG A 170 4.46 8.47 -1.84
N ARG A 171 3.42 9.08 -2.42
CA ARG A 171 2.89 10.37 -1.98
C ARG A 171 2.44 10.33 -0.52
N GLN A 172 1.72 9.30 -0.12
CA GLN A 172 1.31 9.11 1.28
C GLN A 172 2.52 8.94 2.19
N THR A 173 3.54 8.19 1.78
CA THR A 173 4.78 8.02 2.54
C THR A 173 5.54 9.33 2.73
N VAL A 174 5.54 10.23 1.73
CA VAL A 174 6.11 11.58 1.86
C VAL A 174 5.35 12.39 2.90
N ILE A 175 4.02 12.34 2.87
CA ILE A 175 3.15 13.04 3.83
C ILE A 175 3.40 12.53 5.25
N ASP A 176 3.41 11.21 5.44
CA ASP A 176 3.63 10.59 6.75
C ASP A 176 5.02 10.94 7.32
N ARG A 177 6.06 10.94 6.46
CA ARG A 177 7.39 11.39 6.86
C ARG A 177 7.41 12.85 7.28
N ILE A 178 6.73 13.74 6.53
CA ILE A 178 6.60 15.16 6.87
C ILE A 178 5.93 15.32 8.24
N ASP A 179 4.88 14.59 8.52
CA ASP A 179 4.19 14.62 9.81
C ASP A 179 5.14 14.22 10.95
N MET A 180 5.95 13.17 10.74
CA MET A 180 6.95 12.76 11.72
C MET A 180 8.06 13.80 11.89
N ASP A 181 8.53 14.42 10.80
CA ASP A 181 9.54 15.48 10.89
C ASP A 181 9.02 16.70 11.65
N ILE A 182 7.76 17.09 11.47
CA ILE A 182 7.14 18.18 12.24
C ILE A 182 6.99 17.77 13.71
N ALA A 183 6.54 16.54 13.98
CA ALA A 183 6.42 16.02 15.36
C ALA A 183 7.77 15.98 16.10
N CYS A 184 8.87 15.79 15.37
CA CYS A 184 10.24 15.86 15.90
C CYS A 184 10.81 17.30 16.00
N GLY A 185 10.01 18.34 15.76
CA GLY A 185 10.45 19.73 15.80
C GLY A 185 11.22 20.20 14.55
N ARG A 186 11.27 19.42 13.49
CA ARG A 186 11.96 19.74 12.23
C ARG A 186 11.05 20.46 11.20
N ALA A 187 10.08 21.23 11.70
CA ALA A 187 9.11 21.93 10.85
C ALA A 187 9.77 22.80 9.78
N ARG A 188 10.87 23.49 10.11
CA ARG A 188 11.60 24.36 9.17
C ARG A 188 12.17 23.63 7.97
N GLU A 189 12.59 22.36 8.16
CA GLU A 189 13.24 21.56 7.12
C GLU A 189 12.24 21.15 6.01
N VAL A 190 10.96 20.96 6.34
CA VAL A 190 9.93 20.50 5.42
C VAL A 190 9.18 21.63 4.68
N ILE A 191 9.37 22.91 5.08
CA ILE A 191 8.68 24.06 4.46
C ILE A 191 8.91 24.12 2.96
N GLY A 192 10.16 23.92 2.52
CA GLY A 192 10.52 24.00 1.10
C GLY A 192 9.81 22.95 0.25
N GLU A 193 9.79 21.71 0.74
CA GLU A 193 9.12 20.59 0.09
C GLU A 193 7.60 20.78 0.05
N LEU A 194 6.99 21.15 1.17
CA LEU A 194 5.56 21.44 1.26
C LEU A 194 5.14 22.57 0.32
N ARG A 195 5.97 23.60 0.17
CA ARG A 195 5.71 24.69 -0.79
C ARG A 195 5.63 24.18 -2.24
N VAL A 196 6.49 23.26 -2.63
CA VAL A 196 6.43 22.62 -3.96
C VAL A 196 5.12 21.85 -4.10
N MET A 197 4.80 21.01 -3.11
CA MET A 197 3.59 20.20 -3.10
C MET A 197 2.30 21.03 -3.15
N THR A 198 2.25 22.23 -2.53
CA THR A 198 1.09 23.14 -2.66
C THR A 198 0.92 23.69 -4.07
N GLY A 199 1.98 23.79 -4.86
CA GLY A 199 1.93 24.15 -6.28
C GLY A 199 1.34 23.01 -7.13
N GLU A 200 1.70 21.77 -6.84
CA GLU A 200 1.17 20.57 -7.53
C GLU A 200 -0.29 20.26 -7.14
N SER A 201 -0.70 20.62 -5.93
CA SER A 201 -2.06 20.43 -5.42
C SER A 201 -2.66 21.75 -4.89
N PRO A 202 -3.10 22.65 -5.79
CA PRO A 202 -3.51 24.01 -5.43
C PRO A 202 -4.66 24.10 -4.43
N THR A 203 -5.53 23.09 -4.36
CA THR A 203 -6.67 22.97 -3.43
C THR A 203 -6.56 21.78 -2.49
N GLY A 204 -5.40 21.14 -2.45
CA GLY A 204 -5.15 19.97 -1.59
C GLY A 204 -5.06 20.35 -0.11
N VAL A 205 -6.19 20.39 0.58
CA VAL A 205 -6.31 20.83 1.99
C VAL A 205 -5.29 20.16 2.90
N ALA A 206 -5.08 18.85 2.75
CA ALA A 206 -4.15 18.09 3.58
C ALA A 206 -2.70 18.60 3.47
N VAL A 207 -2.24 18.94 2.27
CA VAL A 207 -0.90 19.52 2.04
C VAL A 207 -0.82 20.94 2.56
N TRP A 208 -1.83 21.75 2.27
CA TRP A 208 -1.89 23.15 2.71
C TRP A 208 -1.93 23.27 4.23
N SER A 209 -2.70 22.44 4.93
CA SER A 209 -2.74 22.43 6.40
C SER A 209 -1.35 22.16 7.00
N ARG A 210 -0.61 21.20 6.43
CA ARG A 210 0.77 20.89 6.84
C ARG A 210 1.72 22.04 6.55
N TYR A 211 1.60 22.66 5.37
CA TYR A 211 2.41 23.82 5.00
C TYR A 211 2.23 24.99 5.97
N VAL A 212 0.98 25.33 6.26
CA VAL A 212 0.63 26.38 7.23
C VAL A 212 1.14 26.03 8.62
N THR A 213 0.95 24.78 9.07
CA THR A 213 1.45 24.31 10.37
C THR A 213 2.98 24.39 10.43
N ALA A 214 3.68 23.94 9.39
CA ALA A 214 5.13 24.00 9.35
C ALA A 214 5.68 25.43 9.36
N LEU A 215 5.02 26.36 8.65
CA LEU A 215 5.37 27.78 8.71
C LEU A 215 5.22 28.35 10.12
N TYR A 216 4.09 28.07 10.77
CA TYR A 216 3.80 28.57 12.11
C TYR A 216 4.78 28.02 13.17
N LEU A 217 5.00 26.71 13.17
CA LEU A 217 5.97 26.04 14.07
C LEU A 217 7.44 26.41 13.74
N GLY A 218 7.69 26.89 12.53
CA GLY A 218 8.97 27.40 12.07
C GLY A 218 9.22 28.88 12.40
N ASP A 219 8.42 29.51 13.27
CA ASP A 219 8.47 30.93 13.66
C ASP A 219 8.18 31.90 12.49
N ARG A 220 7.33 31.48 11.53
CA ARG A 220 6.91 32.27 10.38
C ARG A 220 5.40 32.53 10.41
N ALA A 221 4.91 33.09 11.51
CA ALA A 221 3.47 33.29 11.76
C ALA A 221 2.77 34.15 10.71
N GLU A 222 3.41 35.20 10.20
CA GLU A 222 2.85 36.06 9.16
C GLU A 222 2.69 35.30 7.84
N ASP A 223 3.69 34.50 7.46
CA ASP A 223 3.63 33.65 6.26
C ASP A 223 2.56 32.56 6.41
N ALA A 224 2.42 31.98 7.61
CA ALA A 224 1.38 31.02 7.90
C ALA A 224 -0.03 31.62 7.73
N ALA A 225 -0.25 32.81 8.28
CA ALA A 225 -1.52 33.53 8.11
C ALA A 225 -1.79 33.90 6.62
N GLY A 226 -0.73 34.28 5.88
CA GLY A 226 -0.80 34.51 4.45
C GLY A 226 -1.18 33.25 3.66
N ALA A 227 -0.53 32.11 3.95
CA ALA A 227 -0.81 30.83 3.32
C ALA A 227 -2.23 30.33 3.61
N CYS A 228 -2.74 30.53 4.84
CA CYS A 228 -4.14 30.25 5.18
C CYS A 228 -5.12 31.05 4.30
N ARG A 229 -4.89 32.33 4.13
CA ARG A 229 -5.75 33.15 3.26
C ARG A 229 -5.74 32.63 1.84
N VAL A 230 -4.58 32.36 1.28
CA VAL A 230 -4.43 31.86 -0.10
C VAL A 230 -5.24 30.59 -0.34
N ILE A 231 -5.20 29.61 0.58
CA ILE A 231 -5.95 28.37 0.38
C ILE A 231 -7.46 28.60 0.56
N LEU A 232 -7.87 29.42 1.52
CA LEU A 232 -9.29 29.74 1.73
C LEU A 232 -9.91 30.46 0.53
N ASP A 233 -9.20 31.44 -0.05
CA ASP A 233 -9.63 32.16 -1.24
C ASP A 233 -9.74 31.19 -2.44
N ARG A 234 -8.78 30.31 -2.64
CA ARG A 234 -8.82 29.30 -3.72
C ARG A 234 -9.99 28.31 -3.59
N LEU A 235 -10.29 27.87 -2.37
CA LEU A 235 -11.44 27.00 -2.13
C LEU A 235 -12.75 27.74 -2.43
N HIS A 236 -12.86 29.01 -1.97
CA HIS A 236 -14.01 29.86 -2.24
C HIS A 236 -14.22 30.10 -3.75
N ASP A 237 -13.15 30.44 -4.49
CA ASP A 237 -13.18 30.67 -5.94
C ASP A 237 -13.66 29.43 -6.73
N GLN A 238 -13.43 28.23 -6.18
CA GLN A 238 -13.91 26.98 -6.74
C GLN A 238 -15.29 26.54 -6.21
N GLY A 239 -15.95 27.38 -5.41
CA GLY A 239 -17.24 27.06 -4.81
C GLY A 239 -17.19 25.95 -3.74
N MET A 240 -16.02 25.71 -3.16
CA MET A 240 -15.81 24.72 -2.12
C MET A 240 -15.84 25.37 -0.73
N ASP A 241 -16.56 24.75 0.20
CA ASP A 241 -16.53 25.19 1.60
C ASP A 241 -15.17 24.87 2.25
N ALA A 242 -14.67 25.82 3.02
CA ALA A 242 -13.46 25.62 3.79
C ALA A 242 -13.69 24.56 4.88
N PRO A 243 -12.87 23.50 4.96
CA PRO A 243 -12.95 22.49 6.02
C PRO A 243 -12.78 23.12 7.41
N GLN A 244 -13.51 22.58 8.40
CA GLN A 244 -13.47 23.04 9.78
C GLN A 244 -12.06 23.07 10.36
N GLU A 245 -11.24 22.07 10.03
CA GLU A 245 -9.83 21.94 10.48
C GLU A 245 -8.99 23.15 10.02
N LEU A 246 -9.16 23.59 8.79
CA LEU A 246 -8.41 24.71 8.24
C LEU A 246 -8.85 26.04 8.88
N ARG A 247 -10.15 26.20 9.16
CA ARG A 247 -10.68 27.37 9.89
C ARG A 247 -10.15 27.40 11.33
N ALA A 248 -10.18 26.26 12.03
CA ALA A 248 -9.64 26.17 13.38
C ALA A 248 -8.13 26.48 13.44
N LEU A 249 -7.37 26.02 12.42
CA LEU A 249 -5.96 26.33 12.28
C LEU A 249 -5.75 27.85 12.10
N GLN A 250 -6.53 28.49 11.25
CA GLN A 250 -6.48 29.93 11.03
C GLN A 250 -6.77 30.71 12.33
N GLU A 251 -7.83 30.34 13.06
CA GLU A 251 -8.17 31.02 14.32
C GLU A 251 -7.05 30.93 15.37
N ARG A 252 -6.43 29.77 15.51
CA ARG A 252 -5.31 29.57 16.43
C ARG A 252 -4.10 30.42 16.05
N ILE A 253 -3.76 30.48 14.77
CA ILE A 253 -2.65 31.31 14.27
C ILE A 253 -2.92 32.79 14.57
N LEU A 254 -4.16 33.27 14.32
CA LEU A 254 -4.53 34.65 14.57
C LEU A 254 -4.54 35.01 16.06
N ARG A 255 -4.80 34.05 16.95
CA ARG A 255 -4.76 34.23 18.40
C ARG A 255 -3.38 33.97 19.00
N HIS A 256 -2.38 33.64 18.18
CA HIS A 256 -1.04 33.24 18.63
C HIS A 256 -1.05 32.07 19.63
N GLU A 257 -2.03 31.17 19.50
CA GLU A 257 -2.16 29.99 20.34
C GLU A 257 -1.16 28.91 19.89
N SER A 258 -0.64 28.14 20.85
CA SER A 258 0.18 26.97 20.52
C SER A 258 -0.65 25.97 19.70
N LEU A 259 -0.09 25.50 18.57
CA LEU A 259 -0.70 24.42 17.84
C LEU A 259 -0.47 23.13 18.64
N PRO A 260 -1.52 22.29 18.85
CA PRO A 260 -1.28 20.92 19.27
C PRO A 260 -0.35 20.30 18.23
N GLY A 261 0.57 19.47 18.69
CA GLY A 261 1.38 18.67 17.75
C GLY A 261 0.43 18.08 16.70
N ILE A 262 0.90 17.91 15.45
CA ILE A 262 0.05 17.39 14.38
C ILE A 262 -0.65 16.18 14.95
N PRO A 263 -2.00 16.08 14.89
CA PRO A 263 -2.68 14.85 15.23
C PRO A 263 -2.14 13.83 14.24
N VAL A 264 -1.22 13.01 14.71
CA VAL A 264 -0.82 11.81 13.99
C VAL A 264 -2.10 11.03 13.88
N SER A 265 -2.65 10.88 12.68
CA SER A 265 -3.87 10.12 12.43
C SER A 265 -3.64 8.69 12.91
N GLY A 266 -4.03 8.42 14.15
CA GLY A 266 -3.78 7.19 14.86
C GLY A 266 -3.93 7.43 16.36
N SER A 267 -5.16 7.24 16.87
CA SER A 267 -5.47 7.02 18.29
C SER A 267 -5.50 8.22 19.23
N THR A 268 -6.69 8.76 19.42
CA THR A 268 -7.09 9.25 20.76
C THR A 268 -7.52 8.02 21.58
N VAL A 269 -6.57 7.49 22.38
CA VAL A 269 -6.93 6.64 23.54
C VAL A 269 -6.76 7.50 24.78
N PRO A 270 -7.79 7.65 25.65
CA PRO A 270 -7.64 8.30 26.93
C PRO A 270 -6.69 7.45 27.82
N ASP A 271 -5.83 8.16 28.53
CA ASP A 271 -4.90 7.60 29.51
C ASP A 271 -5.68 6.78 30.58
N GLY A 272 -5.45 5.49 30.64
CA GLY A 272 -6.06 4.58 31.58
C GLY A 272 -5.67 3.14 31.32
N GLU A 273 -4.66 2.68 32.07
CA GLU A 273 -4.32 1.27 32.31
C GLU A 273 -3.70 0.46 31.15
N ARG A 274 -2.38 0.28 31.23
CA ARG A 274 -1.62 -0.72 30.47
C ARG A 274 -1.96 -2.12 30.94
N PRO A 275 -2.40 -3.03 30.08
CA PRO A 275 -2.17 -4.45 30.27
C PRO A 275 -0.88 -4.89 29.56
N THR A 276 -0.16 -5.72 30.25
CA THR A 276 1.09 -6.38 29.89
C THR A 276 0.92 -7.28 28.66
N LEU A 277 1.86 -7.17 27.71
CA LEU A 277 2.00 -7.98 26.51
C LEU A 277 2.13 -9.47 26.82
N GLN A 278 1.31 -10.26 26.20
CA GLN A 278 1.63 -11.51 25.47
C GLN A 278 0.35 -12.30 25.24
N GLU A 279 -0.28 -12.10 24.08
CA GLU A 279 -1.14 -13.14 23.52
C GLU A 279 -1.22 -12.98 21.99
N SER A 280 -1.02 -14.06 21.30
CA SER A 280 -0.96 -14.21 19.84
C SER A 280 -2.19 -13.62 19.15
N LEU A 281 -1.99 -12.71 18.19
CA LEU A 281 -3.04 -12.14 17.34
C LEU A 281 -3.68 -13.25 16.49
N SER A 282 -4.86 -13.68 16.86
CA SER A 282 -5.73 -14.50 16.02
C SER A 282 -6.33 -13.62 14.93
N ALA A 283 -5.93 -13.80 13.68
CA ALA A 283 -6.46 -13.03 12.56
C ALA A 283 -7.94 -13.34 12.33
N ILE A 284 -8.75 -12.30 12.10
CA ILE A 284 -10.16 -12.45 11.71
C ILE A 284 -10.22 -12.94 10.27
N MET A 285 -11.02 -13.98 10.02
CA MET A 285 -11.24 -14.58 8.72
C MET A 285 -12.69 -14.44 8.30
N LEU A 286 -12.93 -14.10 7.04
CA LEU A 286 -14.26 -14.16 6.43
C LEU A 286 -14.36 -15.43 5.59
N ALA A 287 -15.31 -16.29 5.90
CA ALA A 287 -15.56 -17.52 5.17
C ALA A 287 -16.95 -17.48 4.52
N SER A 288 -17.02 -17.73 3.22
CA SER A 288 -18.30 -17.86 2.49
C SER A 288 -18.76 -19.32 2.42
N ASP A 289 -20.05 -19.54 2.20
CA ASP A 289 -20.62 -20.89 2.11
C ASP A 289 -20.15 -21.69 0.89
N ASP A 290 -19.60 -21.03 -0.15
CA ASP A 290 -18.95 -21.65 -1.32
C ASP A 290 -17.48 -22.02 -1.09
N GLY A 291 -16.98 -21.86 0.15
CA GLY A 291 -15.64 -22.28 0.57
C GLY A 291 -14.53 -21.24 0.33
N GLN A 292 -14.85 -20.01 -0.09
CA GLN A 292 -13.87 -18.93 -0.14
C GLN A 292 -13.56 -18.45 1.29
N VAL A 293 -12.29 -18.32 1.62
CA VAL A 293 -11.83 -17.80 2.92
C VAL A 293 -10.80 -16.71 2.67
N ILE A 294 -10.97 -15.55 3.31
CA ILE A 294 -10.03 -14.44 3.23
C ILE A 294 -9.72 -13.91 4.63
N ALA A 295 -8.44 -13.64 4.89
CA ALA A 295 -8.02 -13.00 6.13
C ALA A 295 -8.30 -11.49 6.05
N VAL A 296 -8.88 -10.94 7.10
CA VAL A 296 -8.98 -9.48 7.27
C VAL A 296 -7.65 -8.99 7.84
N THR A 297 -6.89 -8.30 7.00
CA THR A 297 -5.63 -7.68 7.38
C THR A 297 -5.83 -6.20 7.71
N GLU A 298 -4.83 -5.54 8.24
CA GLU A 298 -4.85 -4.09 8.48
C GLU A 298 -5.09 -3.26 7.21
N ALA A 299 -4.82 -3.82 6.03
CA ALA A 299 -5.17 -3.19 4.74
C ALA A 299 -6.67 -3.15 4.47
N GLY A 300 -7.48 -3.87 5.28
CA GLY A 300 -8.89 -4.08 5.06
C GLY A 300 -9.19 -5.02 3.90
N VAL A 301 -10.46 -5.40 3.75
CA VAL A 301 -10.96 -6.28 2.69
C VAL A 301 -12.14 -5.62 1.99
N SER A 302 -12.01 -5.34 0.71
CA SER A 302 -13.11 -4.88 -0.15
C SER A 302 -13.92 -6.06 -0.67
N ILE A 303 -15.26 -5.94 -0.62
CA ILE A 303 -16.20 -7.02 -0.97
C ILE A 303 -17.17 -6.53 -2.03
N GLY A 304 -17.35 -7.31 -3.09
CA GLY A 304 -18.32 -7.00 -4.13
C GLY A 304 -18.24 -7.96 -5.33
N ARG A 305 -19.16 -7.82 -6.30
CA ARG A 305 -19.15 -8.66 -7.52
C ARG A 305 -18.17 -8.20 -8.60
N GLY A 306 -17.65 -6.98 -8.50
CA GLY A 306 -16.70 -6.42 -9.45
C GLY A 306 -15.30 -7.04 -9.34
N VAL A 307 -14.55 -7.04 -10.43
CA VAL A 307 -13.20 -7.66 -10.55
C VAL A 307 -12.10 -6.96 -9.76
N GLY A 308 -12.36 -5.83 -9.12
CA GLY A 308 -11.39 -5.06 -8.33
C GLY A 308 -11.55 -5.22 -6.81
N ASN A 309 -12.40 -6.15 -6.34
CA ASN A 309 -12.54 -6.41 -4.91
C ASN A 309 -11.62 -7.56 -4.46
N ASP A 310 -11.16 -7.49 -3.21
CA ASP A 310 -10.33 -8.52 -2.59
C ASP A 310 -11.14 -9.81 -2.41
N LEU A 311 -12.40 -9.71 -1.97
CA LEU A 311 -13.36 -10.81 -1.95
C LEU A 311 -14.42 -10.59 -3.04
N ARG A 312 -14.31 -11.33 -4.13
CA ARG A 312 -15.26 -11.26 -5.22
C ARG A 312 -16.33 -12.33 -5.09
N LEU A 313 -17.58 -11.89 -4.93
CA LEU A 313 -18.75 -12.76 -4.81
C LEU A 313 -19.60 -12.69 -6.09
N ALA A 314 -19.92 -13.85 -6.67
CA ALA A 314 -20.60 -13.96 -7.96
C ALA A 314 -22.14 -13.79 -7.89
N ASP A 315 -22.68 -13.25 -6.81
CA ASP A 315 -24.10 -13.03 -6.61
C ASP A 315 -24.56 -11.75 -7.37
N PRO A 316 -25.57 -11.81 -8.28
CA PRO A 316 -26.08 -10.67 -9.02
C PRO A 316 -26.75 -9.60 -8.10
N LYS A 317 -27.15 -9.95 -6.90
CA LYS A 317 -27.70 -9.01 -5.90
C LYS A 317 -26.62 -8.23 -5.16
N ILE A 318 -25.34 -8.55 -5.36
CA ILE A 318 -24.21 -7.84 -4.78
C ILE A 318 -23.77 -6.72 -5.74
N SER A 319 -23.60 -5.50 -5.23
CA SER A 319 -23.08 -4.36 -5.98
C SER A 319 -21.64 -4.58 -6.44
N ARG A 320 -21.18 -3.88 -7.49
CA ARG A 320 -19.79 -3.98 -7.96
C ARG A 320 -18.77 -3.71 -6.85
N ARG A 321 -19.01 -2.70 -6.03
CA ARG A 321 -18.39 -2.46 -4.71
C ARG A 321 -19.55 -2.44 -3.72
N HIS A 322 -19.55 -3.33 -2.75
CA HIS A 322 -20.71 -3.53 -1.89
C HIS A 322 -20.40 -3.16 -0.44
N ALA A 323 -19.35 -3.69 0.11
CA ALA A 323 -18.93 -3.47 1.48
C ALA A 323 -17.40 -3.41 1.60
N ARG A 324 -16.94 -2.86 2.70
CA ARG A 324 -15.53 -2.92 3.11
C ARG A 324 -15.45 -3.37 4.56
N VAL A 325 -14.52 -4.26 4.84
CA VAL A 325 -14.16 -4.65 6.20
C VAL A 325 -12.78 -4.09 6.48
N ASP A 326 -12.67 -3.23 7.47
CA ASP A 326 -11.42 -2.67 7.97
C ASP A 326 -11.13 -3.27 9.35
N CYS A 327 -9.84 -3.43 9.69
CA CYS A 327 -9.38 -3.92 10.99
C CYS A 327 -8.47 -2.88 11.62
N ASP A 328 -8.72 -2.48 12.85
CA ASP A 328 -7.93 -1.52 13.62
C ASP A 328 -6.96 -2.19 14.63
N GLY A 329 -6.50 -3.40 14.30
CA GLY A 329 -5.55 -4.19 15.08
C GLY A 329 -6.21 -5.18 16.05
N GLU A 330 -7.32 -4.83 16.71
CA GLU A 330 -8.05 -5.73 17.63
C GLU A 330 -9.48 -6.00 17.18
N ARG A 331 -10.10 -5.11 16.39
CA ARG A 331 -11.51 -5.21 16.00
C ARG A 331 -11.69 -4.98 14.51
N ALA A 332 -12.43 -5.85 13.87
CA ALA A 332 -12.88 -5.63 12.51
C ALA A 332 -14.20 -4.88 12.51
N HIS A 333 -14.39 -3.97 11.55
CA HIS A 333 -15.60 -3.21 11.34
C HIS A 333 -16.01 -3.34 9.88
N ILE A 334 -17.30 -3.57 9.63
CA ILE A 334 -17.84 -3.59 8.27
C ILE A 334 -18.63 -2.31 7.98
N ALA A 335 -18.40 -1.75 6.79
CA ALA A 335 -19.13 -0.59 6.28
C ALA A 335 -19.81 -0.91 4.94
N ASP A 336 -21.04 -0.43 4.77
CA ASP A 336 -21.76 -0.46 3.49
C ASP A 336 -21.23 0.68 2.59
N LEU A 337 -20.78 0.36 1.39
CA LEU A 337 -20.27 1.32 0.41
C LEU A 337 -21.38 1.91 -0.49
N GLY A 338 -22.60 2.05 0.02
CA GLY A 338 -23.76 2.52 -0.73
C GLY A 338 -24.34 1.43 -1.64
N SER A 339 -24.40 0.21 -1.13
CA SER A 339 -24.90 -0.94 -1.89
C SER A 339 -26.39 -0.87 -2.18
N ALA A 340 -26.83 -1.44 -3.31
CA ALA A 340 -28.25 -1.42 -3.72
C ALA A 340 -29.16 -2.21 -2.76
N ASN A 341 -28.67 -3.31 -2.19
CA ASN A 341 -29.46 -4.22 -1.34
C ASN A 341 -29.10 -4.14 0.16
N GLY A 342 -28.11 -3.33 0.54
CA GLY A 342 -27.67 -3.14 1.90
C GLY A 342 -26.80 -4.30 2.43
N VAL A 343 -26.10 -4.00 3.52
CA VAL A 343 -25.29 -4.93 4.30
C VAL A 343 -26.02 -5.27 5.57
N TYR A 344 -26.01 -6.53 5.96
CA TYR A 344 -26.67 -7.02 7.18
C TYR A 344 -25.66 -7.79 8.03
N VAL A 345 -25.60 -7.45 9.32
CA VAL A 345 -24.83 -8.21 10.34
C VAL A 345 -25.84 -8.83 11.30
N ASN A 346 -25.80 -10.16 11.45
CA ASN A 346 -26.74 -10.91 12.26
C ASN A 346 -28.20 -10.53 11.96
N ASP A 347 -28.56 -10.52 10.66
CA ASP A 347 -29.87 -10.14 10.10
C ASP A 347 -30.34 -8.70 10.37
N ARG A 348 -29.50 -7.85 10.96
CA ARG A 348 -29.77 -6.42 11.12
C ARG A 348 -29.08 -5.62 10.04
N ARG A 349 -29.84 -4.78 9.31
CA ARG A 349 -29.25 -3.88 8.32
C ARG A 349 -28.40 -2.84 9.01
N ILE A 350 -27.16 -2.66 8.56
CA ILE A 350 -26.27 -1.63 9.07
C ILE A 350 -26.45 -0.31 8.30
N THR A 351 -26.28 0.81 8.98
CA THR A 351 -26.34 2.18 8.41
C THR A 351 -25.05 2.97 8.67
N SER A 352 -24.14 2.42 9.46
CA SER A 352 -22.82 2.95 9.79
C SER A 352 -21.83 1.81 9.92
N ALA A 353 -20.54 2.13 10.03
CA ALA A 353 -19.52 1.12 10.32
C ALA A 353 -19.88 0.35 11.60
N THR A 354 -19.95 -0.98 11.51
CA THR A 354 -20.44 -1.87 12.57
C THR A 354 -19.31 -2.84 12.93
N PRO A 355 -18.99 -2.98 14.23
CA PRO A 355 -17.99 -3.93 14.69
C PRO A 355 -18.42 -5.37 14.39
N LEU A 356 -17.44 -6.22 14.10
CA LEU A 356 -17.60 -7.65 13.84
C LEU A 356 -16.93 -8.46 14.95
N GLU A 357 -17.64 -9.44 15.46
CA GLU A 357 -17.12 -10.40 16.43
C GLU A 357 -17.04 -11.80 15.80
N PRO A 358 -16.11 -12.65 16.27
CA PRO A 358 -16.07 -14.04 15.85
C PRO A 358 -17.41 -14.73 16.11
N GLY A 359 -17.95 -15.40 15.09
CA GLY A 359 -19.29 -16.00 15.11
C GLY A 359 -20.37 -15.19 14.42
N ASP A 360 -20.11 -13.89 14.12
CA ASP A 360 -21.04 -13.06 13.37
C ASP A 360 -21.28 -13.58 11.95
N THR A 361 -22.47 -13.30 11.44
CA THR A 361 -22.87 -13.56 10.06
C THR A 361 -23.08 -12.24 9.31
N ILE A 362 -22.45 -12.14 8.13
CA ILE A 362 -22.61 -10.98 7.25
C ILE A 362 -23.38 -11.43 6.02
N ARG A 363 -24.56 -10.86 5.77
CA ARG A 363 -25.36 -11.14 4.58
C ARG A 363 -25.28 -9.99 3.57
N LEU A 364 -24.84 -10.33 2.36
CA LEU A 364 -24.70 -9.44 1.21
C LEU A 364 -25.50 -10.04 0.05
N GLY A 365 -26.61 -9.42 -0.34
CA GLY A 365 -27.53 -10.02 -1.29
C GLY A 365 -28.05 -11.38 -0.81
N SER A 366 -27.74 -12.45 -1.54
CA SER A 366 -28.06 -13.84 -1.19
C SER A 366 -26.89 -14.59 -0.54
N THR A 367 -25.70 -14.00 -0.52
CA THR A 367 -24.49 -14.62 0.02
C THR A 367 -24.33 -14.31 1.51
N VAL A 368 -23.96 -15.33 2.28
CA VAL A 368 -23.65 -15.21 3.72
C VAL A 368 -22.17 -15.48 3.95
N LEU A 369 -21.51 -14.59 4.67
CA LEU A 369 -20.15 -14.76 5.15
C LEU A 369 -20.16 -14.99 6.67
N LYS A 370 -19.30 -15.87 7.17
CA LYS A 370 -19.10 -16.11 8.60
C LYS A 370 -17.78 -15.52 9.05
N VAL A 371 -17.82 -14.79 10.15
CA VAL A 371 -16.64 -14.25 10.82
C VAL A 371 -16.04 -15.33 11.72
N ARG A 372 -14.75 -15.65 11.51
CA ARG A 372 -14.02 -16.67 12.29
C ARG A 372 -12.67 -16.12 12.77
N LEU A 373 -12.10 -16.73 13.80
CA LEU A 373 -10.69 -16.56 14.15
C LEU A 373 -9.85 -17.58 13.37
N SER A 374 -8.65 -17.18 12.94
CA SER A 374 -7.67 -18.17 12.46
C SER A 374 -7.27 -19.06 13.63
N GLU A 375 -7.37 -20.39 13.47
CA GLU A 375 -6.73 -21.30 14.42
C GLU A 375 -5.21 -21.18 14.26
N PRO A 376 -4.43 -21.08 15.36
CA PRO A 376 -2.98 -21.19 15.26
C PRO A 376 -2.63 -22.58 14.73
N ASP A 377 -1.81 -22.64 13.68
CA ASP A 377 -1.26 -23.89 13.15
C ASP A 377 -0.63 -24.71 14.30
N ARG A 378 -1.13 -25.94 14.48
CA ARG A 378 -0.57 -26.93 15.39
C ARG A 378 0.68 -27.56 14.82
#